data_6359d6fa4df63ff99b4fce0f52560d88
#
_entry.id   6359d6fa4df63ff99b4fce0f52560d88
#
_cell.length_a   1.000
_cell.length_b   1.000
_cell.length_c   1.000
_cell.angle_alpha   90.00
_cell.angle_beta   90.00
_cell.angle_gamma   90.00
#
_symmetry.space_group_name_H-M   'P 1'
#
loop_
_entity.id
_entity.type
_entity.pdbx_description
1 polymer ?
#
loop_
_entity_poly.entity_id
_entity_poly.type
_entity_poly.pdbx_seq_one_letter_code
_entity_poly.pdbx_strand_id
1 'polypeptide(L)'
;MDKAKRKAIIAGNWKMNKTASEAAVLVDELVPAVQDAGCEVVICVPFTDLVTAVEMTKGTNIHVGAENVHFEKSGAFTGEISADMLVDLGVEYVIVGHSERRQYFAETDQTVNKRALAALNAGLKVITVSYTHLRAHE
;
A
#
# COMPACT_ATOMS: atom_id res chain seq x y z
N MET A 1 -16.91 -17.51 -3.45
CA MET A 1 -16.15 -17.32 -2.22
C MET A 1 -17.09 -17.11 -1.05
N ASP A 2 -16.90 -17.83 0.03
CA ASP A 2 -17.71 -17.70 1.24
C ASP A 2 -17.35 -16.40 1.98
N LYS A 3 -18.28 -15.44 1.99
CA LYS A 3 -18.08 -14.14 2.64
C LYS A 3 -17.87 -14.25 4.15
N ALA A 4 -18.42 -15.28 4.80
CA ALA A 4 -18.26 -15.48 6.24
C ALA A 4 -16.82 -15.80 6.63
N LYS A 5 -16.00 -16.28 5.69
CA LYS A 5 -14.59 -16.61 5.92
C LYS A 5 -13.64 -15.46 5.60
N ARG A 6 -14.15 -14.35 5.07
CA ARG A 6 -13.32 -13.19 4.78
C ARG A 6 -13.20 -12.31 6.01
N LYS A 7 -11.98 -11.97 6.34
CA LYS A 7 -11.71 -10.95 7.34
C LYS A 7 -11.79 -9.57 6.67
N ALA A 8 -12.51 -8.66 7.29
CA ALA A 8 -12.59 -7.28 6.80
C ALA A 8 -11.22 -6.60 6.90
N ILE A 9 -10.89 -5.80 5.91
CA ILE A 9 -9.66 -5.03 5.85
C ILE A 9 -10.02 -3.56 5.80
N ILE A 10 -9.48 -2.78 6.71
CA ILE A 10 -9.58 -1.32 6.70
C ILE A 10 -8.19 -0.78 6.38
N ALA A 11 -8.06 -0.22 5.20
CA ALA A 11 -6.78 0.30 4.71
C ALA A 11 -6.84 1.82 4.60
N GLY A 12 -5.96 2.49 5.32
CA GLY A 12 -5.80 3.94 5.22
C GLY A 12 -4.72 4.30 4.22
N ASN A 13 -5.05 5.13 3.26
CA ASN A 13 -4.08 5.65 2.28
C ASN A 13 -3.64 7.05 2.73
N TRP A 14 -2.37 7.17 3.11
CA TRP A 14 -1.82 8.44 3.58
C TRP A 14 -1.56 9.43 2.45
N LYS A 15 -1.46 8.94 1.22
CA LYS A 15 -1.15 9.75 0.05
C LYS A 15 0.18 10.46 0.23
N MET A 16 0.33 11.69 -0.24
CA MET A 16 1.58 12.45 -0.11
C MET A 16 1.55 13.29 1.18
N ASN A 17 1.53 12.61 2.31
CA ASN A 17 1.48 13.24 3.62
C ASN A 17 2.43 12.54 4.59
N LYS A 18 2.92 13.29 5.54
CA LYS A 18 3.77 12.86 6.65
C LYS A 18 5.23 12.64 6.25
N THR A 19 6.08 13.38 6.92
CA THR A 19 7.52 13.07 6.97
C THR A 19 7.73 11.84 7.86
N ALA A 20 8.92 11.27 7.84
CA ALA A 20 9.23 10.12 8.69
C ALA A 20 9.02 10.43 10.17
N SER A 21 9.38 11.62 10.62
CA SER A 21 9.18 12.05 12.01
C SER A 21 7.70 12.17 12.38
N GLU A 22 6.91 12.75 11.47
CA GLU A 22 5.46 12.87 11.66
C GLU A 22 4.79 11.50 11.63
N ALA A 23 5.26 10.60 10.76
CA ALA A 23 4.78 9.23 10.69
C ALA A 23 4.98 8.50 12.01
N ALA A 24 6.14 8.67 12.64
CA ALA A 24 6.44 8.05 13.94
C ALA A 24 5.42 8.47 15.00
N VAL A 25 5.10 9.76 15.06
CA VAL A 25 4.10 10.28 16.02
C VAL A 25 2.72 9.68 15.75
N LEU A 26 2.30 9.66 14.49
CA LEU A 26 0.97 9.15 14.14
C LEU A 26 0.85 7.65 14.42
N VAL A 27 1.86 6.86 14.06
CA VAL A 27 1.85 5.42 14.33
C VAL A 27 1.81 5.12 15.82
N ASP A 28 2.56 5.88 16.61
CA ASP A 28 2.56 5.74 18.07
C ASP A 28 1.15 5.95 18.65
N GLU A 29 0.39 6.87 18.10
CA GLU A 29 -1.00 7.11 18.51
C GLU A 29 -1.96 6.03 17.97
N LEU A 30 -1.72 5.52 16.77
CA LEU A 30 -2.60 4.54 16.14
C LEU A 30 -2.53 3.16 16.80
N VAL A 31 -1.35 2.72 17.21
CA VAL A 31 -1.16 1.37 17.75
C VAL A 31 -2.15 1.06 18.89
N PRO A 32 -2.22 1.84 19.96
CA PRO A 32 -3.19 1.54 21.02
C PRO A 32 -4.64 1.78 20.59
N ALA A 33 -4.88 2.70 19.66
CA ALA A 33 -6.24 3.06 19.24
C ALA A 33 -6.92 1.93 18.48
N VAL A 34 -6.18 1.06 17.78
CA VAL A 34 -6.73 0.00 16.94
C VAL A 34 -6.41 -1.41 17.44
N GLN A 35 -5.79 -1.56 18.60
CA GLN A 35 -5.33 -2.86 19.07
C GLN A 35 -6.45 -3.88 19.28
N ASP A 36 -7.67 -3.43 19.53
CA ASP A 36 -8.82 -4.29 19.73
C ASP A 36 -9.75 -4.35 18.51
N ALA A 37 -9.29 -3.88 17.36
CA ALA A 37 -10.11 -3.87 16.13
C ALA A 37 -10.41 -5.29 15.69
N GLY A 38 -11.67 -5.54 15.31
CA GLY A 38 -12.14 -6.83 14.79
C GLY A 38 -11.83 -7.05 13.32
N CYS A 39 -11.10 -6.13 12.69
CA CYS A 39 -10.71 -6.19 11.29
C CYS A 39 -9.18 -6.11 11.15
N GLU A 40 -8.70 -6.42 9.97
CA GLU A 40 -7.30 -6.24 9.63
C GLU A 40 -7.05 -4.75 9.34
N VAL A 41 -6.10 -4.16 10.02
CA VAL A 41 -5.77 -2.73 9.87
C VAL A 41 -4.52 -2.60 9.03
N VAL A 42 -4.60 -1.83 7.95
CA VAL A 42 -3.49 -1.58 7.03
C VAL A 42 -3.28 -0.08 6.90
N ILE A 43 -2.03 0.35 7.00
CA ILE A 43 -1.65 1.73 6.69
C ILE A 43 -0.77 1.72 5.46
N CYS A 44 -1.17 2.44 4.42
CA CYS A 44 -0.40 2.59 3.19
C CYS A 44 0.25 3.97 3.21
N VAL A 45 1.57 3.98 3.25
CA VAL A 45 2.34 5.18 3.55
C VAL A 45 3.34 5.50 2.44
N PRO A 46 3.81 6.75 2.32
CA PRO A 46 4.87 7.11 1.38
C PRO A 46 6.12 6.26 1.58
N PHE A 47 6.90 6.08 0.52
CA PHE A 47 8.14 5.27 0.58
C PHE A 47 9.09 5.72 1.69
N THR A 48 9.17 7.04 1.94
CA THR A 48 10.04 7.60 2.98
C THR A 48 9.61 7.25 4.40
N ASP A 49 8.39 6.78 4.58
CA ASP A 49 7.83 6.43 5.88
C ASP A 49 7.79 4.92 6.13
N LEU A 50 8.13 4.11 5.12
CA LEU A 50 7.97 2.65 5.21
C LEU A 50 8.82 2.03 6.31
N VAL A 51 10.10 2.37 6.39
CA VAL A 51 10.99 1.80 7.41
C VAL A 51 10.47 2.11 8.81
N THR A 52 10.11 3.36 9.06
CA THR A 52 9.55 3.79 10.34
C THR A 52 8.26 3.04 10.66
N ALA A 53 7.34 2.98 9.71
CA ALA A 53 6.06 2.32 9.92
C ALA A 53 6.22 0.82 10.20
N VAL A 54 7.07 0.13 9.45
CA VAL A 54 7.32 -1.30 9.64
C VAL A 54 7.94 -1.56 11.01
N GLU A 55 8.97 -0.79 11.38
CA GLU A 55 9.63 -0.97 12.67
C GLU A 55 8.68 -0.75 13.86
N MET A 56 7.87 0.29 13.80
CA MET A 56 6.99 0.66 14.91
C MET A 56 5.74 -0.20 15.03
N THR A 57 5.37 -0.94 13.99
CA THR A 57 4.18 -1.80 14.01
C THR A 57 4.49 -3.27 14.26
N LYS A 58 5.76 -3.63 14.45
CA LYS A 58 6.15 -5.02 14.78
C LYS A 58 5.45 -5.45 16.07
N GLY A 59 4.86 -6.65 16.03
CA GLY A 59 4.15 -7.19 17.18
C GLY A 59 2.77 -6.58 17.42
N THR A 60 2.30 -5.72 16.53
CA THR A 60 0.96 -5.13 16.60
C THR A 60 0.04 -5.73 15.53
N ASN A 61 -1.23 -5.34 15.54
CA ASN A 61 -2.18 -5.76 14.52
C ASN A 61 -2.24 -4.81 13.31
N ILE A 62 -1.30 -3.88 13.20
CA ILE A 62 -1.21 -2.99 12.05
C ILE A 62 -0.26 -3.58 11.02
N HIS A 63 -0.72 -3.67 9.78
CA HIS A 63 0.06 -4.08 8.62
C HIS A 63 0.42 -2.86 7.80
N VAL A 64 1.59 -2.87 7.18
CA VAL A 64 2.08 -1.74 6.41
C VAL A 64 2.00 -2.04 4.91
N GLY A 65 1.52 -1.07 4.17
CA GLY A 65 1.45 -1.10 2.73
C GLY A 65 2.22 0.05 2.09
N ALA A 66 2.65 -0.16 0.85
CA ALA A 66 3.19 0.88 0.01
C ALA A 66 2.09 1.46 -0.87
N GLU A 67 2.31 2.67 -1.37
CA GLU A 67 1.32 3.38 -2.19
C GLU A 67 1.51 3.15 -3.69
N ASN A 68 2.60 2.50 -4.06
CA ASN A 68 2.95 2.19 -5.44
C ASN A 68 4.08 1.17 -5.48
N VAL A 69 4.33 0.60 -6.66
CA VAL A 69 5.43 -0.32 -6.90
C VAL A 69 5.73 -0.34 -8.41
N HIS A 70 6.99 -0.47 -8.77
CA HIS A 70 7.36 -0.65 -10.16
C HIS A 70 7.30 -2.14 -10.55
N PHE A 71 7.23 -2.43 -11.84
CA PHE A 71 7.05 -3.81 -12.32
C PHE A 71 8.37 -4.47 -12.75
N GLU A 72 9.47 -3.74 -12.82
CA GLU A 72 10.80 -4.32 -13.08
C GLU A 72 11.50 -4.67 -11.76
N LYS A 73 12.35 -5.68 -11.80
CA LYS A 73 13.08 -6.10 -10.59
C LYS A 73 14.22 -5.15 -10.23
N SER A 74 14.85 -4.57 -11.23
CA SER A 74 15.95 -3.63 -11.05
C SER A 74 16.20 -2.92 -12.39
N GLY A 75 17.09 -1.95 -12.39
CA GLY A 75 17.54 -1.35 -13.64
C GLY A 75 17.45 0.17 -13.66
N ALA A 76 17.49 0.71 -14.88
CA ALA A 76 17.55 2.14 -15.11
C ALA A 76 16.14 2.77 -15.05
N PHE A 77 15.56 2.76 -13.88
CA PHE A 77 14.22 3.30 -13.61
C PHE A 77 14.31 4.29 -12.45
N THR A 78 15.01 5.37 -12.69
CA THR A 78 15.31 6.37 -11.66
C THR A 78 14.07 6.82 -10.90
N GLY A 79 14.09 6.67 -9.58
CA GLY A 79 12.99 7.07 -8.69
C GLY A 79 11.99 5.97 -8.40
N GLU A 80 12.05 4.82 -9.09
CA GLU A 80 11.10 3.71 -8.88
C GLU A 80 11.55 2.77 -7.77
N ILE A 81 10.60 2.09 -7.17
CA ILE A 81 10.81 1.12 -6.09
C ILE A 81 10.28 -0.23 -6.56
N SER A 82 11.13 -1.26 -6.49
CA SER A 82 10.73 -2.60 -6.88
C SER A 82 9.96 -3.33 -5.79
N ALA A 83 9.23 -4.37 -6.18
CA ALA A 83 8.52 -5.22 -5.23
C ALA A 83 9.49 -5.89 -4.24
N ASP A 84 10.65 -6.31 -4.69
CA ASP A 84 11.67 -6.93 -3.82
C ASP A 84 12.15 -5.97 -2.74
N MET A 85 12.31 -4.70 -3.07
CA MET A 85 12.67 -3.67 -2.08
C MET A 85 11.62 -3.54 -0.99
N LEU A 86 10.35 -3.62 -1.35
CA LEU A 86 9.24 -3.56 -0.41
C LEU A 86 9.19 -4.78 0.50
N VAL A 87 9.32 -5.96 -0.08
CA VAL A 87 9.30 -7.22 0.67
C VAL A 87 10.45 -7.27 1.67
N ASP A 88 11.64 -6.84 1.26
CA ASP A 88 12.82 -6.81 2.14
C ASP A 88 12.61 -5.95 3.38
N LEU A 89 11.86 -4.85 3.26
CA LEU A 89 11.54 -3.99 4.39
C LEU A 89 10.50 -4.61 5.34
N GLY A 90 9.75 -5.61 4.90
CA GLY A 90 8.65 -6.16 5.67
C GLY A 90 7.29 -5.57 5.32
N VAL A 91 7.19 -4.89 4.19
CA VAL A 91 5.91 -4.39 3.67
C VAL A 91 5.07 -5.57 3.19
N GLU A 92 3.79 -5.58 3.52
CA GLU A 92 2.87 -6.68 3.21
C GLU A 92 1.87 -6.36 2.11
N TYR A 93 1.49 -5.10 1.98
CA TYR A 93 0.46 -4.63 1.04
C TYR A 93 1.02 -3.60 0.09
N VAL A 94 0.38 -3.45 -1.06
CA VAL A 94 0.69 -2.34 -1.98
C VAL A 94 -0.57 -1.91 -2.71
N ILE A 95 -0.77 -0.61 -2.82
CA ILE A 95 -1.82 -0.03 -3.65
C ILE A 95 -1.31 0.02 -5.09
N VAL A 96 -2.13 -0.46 -6.01
CA VAL A 96 -1.81 -0.44 -7.44
C VAL A 96 -2.98 0.19 -8.19
N GLY A 97 -2.67 1.06 -9.13
CA GLY A 97 -3.68 1.64 -10.01
C GLY A 97 -4.61 2.66 -9.37
N HIS A 98 -4.15 3.33 -8.34
CA HIS A 98 -4.94 4.40 -7.72
C HIS A 98 -5.32 5.45 -8.76
N SER A 99 -6.53 6.00 -8.67
CA SER A 99 -7.05 6.97 -9.64
C SER A 99 -6.13 8.18 -9.80
N GLU A 100 -5.52 8.63 -8.71
CA GLU A 100 -4.57 9.75 -8.76
C GLU A 100 -3.36 9.42 -9.64
N ARG A 101 -2.89 8.19 -9.62
CA ARG A 101 -1.77 7.78 -10.47
C ARG A 101 -2.17 7.68 -11.94
N ARG A 102 -3.39 7.24 -12.20
CA ARG A 102 -3.92 7.23 -13.57
C ARG A 102 -4.10 8.66 -14.10
N GLN A 103 -4.54 9.57 -13.26
CA GLN A 103 -4.81 10.95 -13.62
C GLN A 103 -3.54 11.78 -13.79
N TYR A 104 -2.57 11.65 -12.89
CA TYR A 104 -1.40 12.53 -12.84
C TYR A 104 -0.11 11.90 -13.33
N PHE A 105 -0.02 10.58 -13.37
CA PHE A 105 1.24 9.88 -13.66
C PHE A 105 1.13 8.92 -14.85
N ALA A 106 0.14 9.13 -15.69
CA ALA A 106 -0.04 8.40 -16.96
C ALA A 106 -0.14 6.88 -16.81
N GLU A 107 -0.62 6.38 -15.69
CA GLU A 107 -0.82 4.94 -15.55
C GLU A 107 -2.04 4.49 -16.35
N THR A 108 -1.92 3.32 -16.96
CA THR A 108 -2.93 2.70 -17.79
C THR A 108 -3.28 1.32 -17.23
N ASP A 109 -4.33 0.69 -17.76
CA ASP A 109 -4.67 -0.68 -17.37
C ASP A 109 -3.49 -1.64 -17.59
N GLN A 110 -2.70 -1.42 -18.64
CA GLN A 110 -1.53 -2.26 -18.93
C GLN A 110 -0.45 -2.10 -17.89
N THR A 111 -0.10 -0.87 -17.49
CA THR A 111 0.93 -0.64 -16.48
C THR A 111 0.46 -1.09 -15.10
N VAL A 112 -0.81 -0.89 -14.79
CA VAL A 112 -1.41 -1.37 -13.54
C VAL A 112 -1.34 -2.90 -13.47
N ASN A 113 -1.67 -3.58 -14.55
CA ASN A 113 -1.59 -5.04 -14.60
C ASN A 113 -0.16 -5.53 -14.36
N LYS A 114 0.83 -4.91 -14.99
CA LYS A 114 2.24 -5.27 -14.79
C LYS A 114 2.68 -5.07 -13.35
N ARG A 115 2.27 -3.98 -12.72
CA ARG A 115 2.59 -3.68 -11.32
C ARG A 115 1.93 -4.69 -10.39
N ALA A 116 0.67 -5.01 -10.63
CA ALA A 116 -0.06 -6.00 -9.82
C ALA A 116 0.59 -7.38 -9.91
N LEU A 117 0.96 -7.82 -11.11
CA LEU A 117 1.61 -9.12 -11.30
C LEU A 117 2.98 -9.17 -10.60
N ALA A 118 3.77 -8.12 -10.73
CA ALA A 118 5.08 -8.04 -10.06
C ALA A 118 4.92 -8.11 -8.53
N ALA A 119 3.95 -7.40 -7.98
CA ALA A 119 3.67 -7.41 -6.55
C ALA A 119 3.23 -8.80 -6.07
N LEU A 120 2.29 -9.42 -6.78
CA LEU A 120 1.80 -10.75 -6.44
C LEU A 120 2.90 -11.80 -6.52
N ASN A 121 3.75 -11.74 -7.55
CA ASN A 121 4.86 -12.67 -7.71
C ASN A 121 5.90 -12.53 -6.61
N ALA A 122 6.02 -11.36 -6.03
CA ALA A 122 6.95 -11.13 -4.90
C ALA A 122 6.34 -11.51 -3.55
N GLY A 123 5.05 -11.82 -3.50
CA GLY A 123 4.36 -12.20 -2.27
C GLY A 123 3.62 -11.07 -1.58
N LEU A 124 3.52 -9.91 -2.19
CA LEU A 124 2.73 -8.79 -1.66
C LEU A 124 1.23 -9.02 -1.89
N LYS A 125 0.44 -8.49 -1.00
CA LYS A 125 -1.02 -8.43 -1.16
C LYS A 125 -1.37 -7.12 -1.87
N VAL A 126 -2.12 -7.22 -2.96
CA VAL A 126 -2.41 -6.08 -3.82
C VAL A 126 -3.77 -5.48 -3.49
N ILE A 127 -3.80 -4.16 -3.31
CA ILE A 127 -5.04 -3.38 -3.18
C ILE A 127 -5.20 -2.61 -4.49
N THR A 128 -6.16 -3.03 -5.31
CA THR A 128 -6.50 -2.29 -6.53
C THR A 128 -7.63 -1.35 -6.25
N VAL A 129 -7.57 -0.17 -6.85
CA VAL A 129 -8.60 0.85 -6.69
C VAL A 129 -9.39 0.94 -7.98
N SER A 130 -10.71 0.84 -7.87
CA SER A 130 -11.62 0.91 -9.01
C SER A 130 -12.73 1.91 -8.73
N TYR A 131 -13.05 2.73 -9.72
CA TYR A 131 -14.06 3.78 -9.62
C TYR A 131 -15.06 3.67 -10.77
N THR A 132 -15.70 2.51 -10.88
CA THR A 132 -16.64 2.27 -11.97
C THR A 132 -17.80 3.29 -12.00
N HIS A 133 -18.23 3.76 -10.85
CA HIS A 133 -19.31 4.74 -10.75
C HIS A 133 -18.91 6.12 -11.29
N LEU A 134 -17.64 6.47 -11.27
CA LEU A 134 -17.19 7.76 -11.82
C LEU A 134 -17.35 7.82 -13.35
N ARG A 135 -17.18 6.68 -14.01
CA ARG A 135 -17.33 6.62 -15.47
C ARG A 135 -18.73 6.90 -15.96
N ALA A 136 -19.72 6.67 -15.11
CA ALA A 136 -21.09 6.95 -15.45
C ALA A 136 -21.40 8.46 -15.54
N HIS A 137 -20.51 9.28 -15.01
CA HIS A 137 -20.70 10.74 -14.93
C HIS A 137 -19.72 11.53 -15.78
N GLU A 138 -18.84 10.85 -16.46
CA GLU A 138 -17.83 11.47 -17.33
C GLU A 138 -18.38 11.80 -18.72
#